data_ae2c872b79a8e44d3e2f98ea31dc56f1
#
_entry.id   ae2c872b79a8e44d3e2f98ea31dc56f1
#
_cell.length_a   1.000
_cell.length_b   1.000
_cell.length_c   1.000
_cell.angle_alpha   90.00
_cell.angle_beta   90.00
_cell.angle_gamma   90.00
#
_symmetry.space_group_name_H-M   'P 1'
#
loop_
_entity.id
_entity.type
_entity.pdbx_description
1 polymer ?
#
loop_
_entity_poly.entity_id
_entity_poly.type
_entity_poly.pdbx_seq_one_letter_code
_entity_poly.pdbx_strand_id
1 'polypeptide(L)'
;MYKHKKLIFPLLLLFLIPFISFSQLPDDFPVVTSADLPGAKFSTPRIFNSSALFGYINGGAELYLEYGFSTVSVTEIEYLQGKYKTEIYKMNGPEEAFGIFSVSKYRCLDMPALAEFTCRTKYQLQICKGPYYISIINGTGSKSDSIASVTIGKVLADKIRDEELDLTGYLPGVPREVIKLKSILAKGKLGIMNGSPDHEDFFKGIAGYTAVIVKSEKTIISVKFVNDSSYQKFLDLHKLKDETIEADGRIEKIAANHLLIKMTD
;
A
#
# COMPACT_ATOMS: atom_id res chain seq x y z
N MET A 1 59.50 10.31 -57.49
CA MET A 1 58.28 9.52 -57.74
C MET A 1 57.75 9.03 -56.35
N TYR A 2 56.92 9.84 -55.65
CA TYR A 2 56.39 9.51 -54.30
C TYR A 2 55.03 8.86 -54.45
N LYS A 3 54.94 7.61 -54.03
CA LYS A 3 53.66 6.88 -53.95
C LYS A 3 52.93 7.22 -52.61
N HIS A 4 51.83 7.95 -52.69
CA HIS A 4 50.90 8.14 -51.53
C HIS A 4 50.15 6.85 -51.24
N LYS A 5 50.43 6.21 -50.10
CA LYS A 5 49.59 5.14 -49.53
C LYS A 5 48.35 5.79 -48.86
N LYS A 6 47.19 5.55 -49.47
CA LYS A 6 45.89 5.91 -48.81
C LYS A 6 45.68 4.97 -47.64
N LEU A 7 45.67 5.52 -46.42
CA LEU A 7 45.31 4.84 -45.21
C LEU A 7 43.76 4.81 -45.11
N ILE A 8 43.17 3.63 -45.31
CA ILE A 8 41.73 3.42 -45.15
C ILE A 8 41.49 3.13 -43.65
N PHE A 9 40.89 4.08 -42.92
CA PHE A 9 40.44 3.91 -41.55
C PHE A 9 39.10 3.17 -41.57
N PRO A 10 38.95 1.97 -40.96
CA PRO A 10 37.64 1.34 -40.87
C PRO A 10 36.81 2.12 -39.88
N LEU A 11 35.69 2.69 -40.32
CA LEU A 11 34.69 3.33 -39.52
C LEU A 11 33.96 2.24 -38.70
N LEU A 12 34.34 2.06 -37.42
CA LEU A 12 33.70 1.12 -36.51
C LEU A 12 32.36 1.73 -36.10
N LEU A 13 31.27 1.30 -36.76
CA LEU A 13 29.90 1.69 -36.43
C LEU A 13 29.50 0.97 -35.12
N LEU A 14 29.64 1.69 -34.01
CA LEU A 14 29.18 1.22 -32.68
C LEU A 14 27.66 1.25 -32.69
N PHE A 15 27.02 0.10 -32.90
CA PHE A 15 25.59 -0.08 -32.68
C PHE A 15 25.29 0.04 -31.17
N LEU A 16 24.82 1.19 -30.73
CA LEU A 16 24.19 1.37 -29.45
C LEU A 16 22.86 0.58 -29.44
N ILE A 17 22.93 -0.68 -29.04
CA ILE A 17 21.72 -1.46 -28.74
C ILE A 17 21.15 -0.86 -27.47
N PRO A 18 19.92 -0.28 -27.47
CA PRO A 18 19.29 0.17 -26.24
C PRO A 18 19.09 -1.07 -25.37
N PHE A 19 19.72 -1.08 -24.21
CA PHE A 19 19.41 -2.05 -23.16
C PHE A 19 17.97 -1.78 -22.71
N ILE A 20 17.02 -2.53 -23.25
CA ILE A 20 15.66 -2.57 -22.70
C ILE A 20 15.77 -3.33 -21.38
N SER A 21 15.85 -2.58 -20.27
CA SER A 21 15.76 -3.15 -18.94
C SER A 21 14.33 -3.69 -18.77
N PHE A 22 14.16 -4.99 -18.93
CA PHE A 22 12.95 -5.65 -18.46
C PHE A 22 12.97 -5.57 -16.93
N SER A 23 12.00 -4.85 -16.36
CA SER A 23 11.76 -4.90 -14.91
C SER A 23 11.36 -6.32 -14.57
N GLN A 24 12.23 -7.05 -13.86
CA GLN A 24 11.94 -8.37 -13.36
C GLN A 24 11.29 -8.25 -11.98
N LEU A 25 10.30 -9.10 -11.71
CA LEU A 25 9.74 -9.23 -10.38
C LEU A 25 10.78 -9.83 -9.43
N PRO A 26 10.80 -9.42 -8.16
CA PRO A 26 11.59 -10.12 -7.14
C PRO A 26 11.23 -11.61 -7.08
N ASP A 27 12.19 -12.48 -6.72
CA ASP A 27 11.99 -13.94 -6.68
C ASP A 27 10.89 -14.36 -5.68
N ASP A 28 10.67 -13.56 -4.62
CA ASP A 28 9.66 -13.76 -3.59
C ASP A 28 8.28 -13.18 -3.94
N PHE A 29 8.12 -12.60 -5.15
CA PHE A 29 6.87 -11.96 -5.54
C PHE A 29 5.75 -13.01 -5.73
N PRO A 30 4.57 -12.84 -5.10
CA PRO A 30 3.48 -13.79 -5.20
C PRO A 30 2.88 -13.79 -6.62
N VAL A 31 2.97 -14.92 -7.32
CA VAL A 31 2.45 -15.07 -8.68
C VAL A 31 1.55 -16.29 -8.74
N VAL A 32 0.39 -16.15 -9.37
CA VAL A 32 -0.51 -17.29 -9.68
C VAL A 32 -0.07 -17.95 -10.98
N THR A 33 -0.01 -19.27 -10.98
CA THR A 33 0.38 -20.08 -12.13
C THR A 33 -0.73 -21.06 -12.55
N SER A 34 -0.56 -21.70 -13.72
CA SER A 34 -1.48 -22.74 -14.18
C SER A 34 -1.47 -23.98 -13.28
N ALA A 35 -0.41 -24.23 -12.52
CA ALA A 35 -0.37 -25.28 -11.51
C ALA A 35 -1.24 -24.96 -10.30
N ASP A 36 -1.34 -23.67 -9.92
CA ASP A 36 -2.19 -23.22 -8.82
C ASP A 36 -3.67 -23.18 -9.19
N LEU A 37 -3.98 -22.81 -10.44
CA LEU A 37 -5.34 -22.71 -10.97
C LEU A 37 -5.47 -23.51 -12.29
N PRO A 38 -5.70 -24.82 -12.22
CA PRO A 38 -5.86 -25.65 -13.43
C PRO A 38 -7.00 -25.13 -14.32
N GLY A 39 -6.70 -24.99 -15.61
CA GLY A 39 -7.65 -24.50 -16.61
C GLY A 39 -7.75 -22.96 -16.71
N ALA A 40 -7.06 -22.21 -15.86
CA ALA A 40 -6.97 -20.75 -15.99
C ALA A 40 -6.05 -20.34 -17.15
N LYS A 41 -6.39 -19.21 -17.79
CA LYS A 41 -5.54 -18.53 -18.78
C LYS A 41 -5.06 -17.22 -18.20
N PHE A 42 -3.81 -16.86 -18.48
CA PHE A 42 -3.14 -15.68 -17.94
C PHE A 42 -2.65 -14.78 -19.08
N SER A 43 -2.84 -13.49 -18.96
CA SER A 43 -2.10 -12.53 -19.78
C SER A 43 -0.62 -12.48 -19.36
N THR A 44 0.22 -11.95 -20.25
CA THR A 44 1.58 -11.58 -19.85
C THR A 44 1.50 -10.51 -18.74
N PRO A 45 2.17 -10.70 -17.59
CA PRO A 45 2.19 -9.70 -16.54
C PRO A 45 2.77 -8.37 -17.03
N ARG A 46 2.12 -7.27 -16.70
CA ARG A 46 2.65 -5.92 -16.90
C ARG A 46 3.20 -5.43 -15.57
N ILE A 47 4.48 -5.02 -15.58
CA ILE A 47 5.19 -4.63 -14.37
C ILE A 47 5.49 -3.12 -14.45
N PHE A 48 5.14 -2.40 -13.38
CA PHE A 48 5.41 -0.97 -13.25
C PHE A 48 6.14 -0.73 -11.94
N ASN A 49 7.26 -0.03 -12.01
CA ASN A 49 8.01 0.46 -10.85
C ASN A 49 7.82 1.98 -10.70
N SER A 50 8.42 2.57 -9.68
CA SER A 50 8.24 3.95 -9.23
C SER A 50 7.78 4.95 -10.29
N SER A 51 8.62 5.26 -11.27
CA SER A 51 8.31 6.28 -12.29
C SER A 51 7.26 5.83 -13.32
N ALA A 52 7.19 4.52 -13.59
CA ALA A 52 6.23 3.95 -14.54
C ALA A 52 4.81 3.88 -13.96
N LEU A 53 4.64 4.01 -12.65
CA LEU A 53 3.34 3.95 -11.98
C LEU A 53 2.39 5.04 -12.49
N PHE A 54 2.88 6.26 -12.76
CA PHE A 54 2.09 7.35 -13.33
C PHE A 54 1.46 6.98 -14.68
N GLY A 55 2.15 6.19 -15.50
CA GLY A 55 1.61 5.69 -16.76
C GLY A 55 0.50 4.65 -16.60
N TYR A 56 0.37 4.06 -15.41
CA TYR A 56 -0.65 3.06 -15.13
C TYR A 56 -1.87 3.64 -14.38
N ILE A 57 -1.69 4.37 -13.29
CA ILE A 57 -2.79 4.85 -12.43
C ILE A 57 -2.91 6.39 -12.39
N ASN A 58 -2.23 7.12 -13.28
CA ASN A 58 -2.30 8.59 -13.40
C ASN A 58 -2.10 9.30 -12.03
N GLY A 59 -2.97 10.25 -11.70
CA GLY A 59 -2.92 11.02 -10.44
C GLY A 59 -3.02 10.19 -9.16
N GLY A 60 -3.48 8.94 -9.23
CA GLY A 60 -3.45 8.03 -8.09
C GLY A 60 -2.05 7.61 -7.66
N ALA A 61 -1.04 7.74 -8.55
CA ALA A 61 0.34 7.32 -8.28
C ALA A 61 0.97 8.06 -7.10
N GLU A 62 0.67 9.34 -6.92
CA GLU A 62 1.23 10.16 -5.85
C GLU A 62 0.92 9.59 -4.46
N LEU A 63 -0.28 9.06 -4.26
CA LEU A 63 -0.68 8.42 -3.01
C LEU A 63 0.20 7.19 -2.72
N TYR A 64 0.37 6.31 -3.69
CA TYR A 64 1.21 5.12 -3.52
C TYR A 64 2.68 5.49 -3.27
N LEU A 65 3.20 6.53 -3.94
CA LEU A 65 4.56 7.02 -3.73
C LEU A 65 4.73 7.64 -2.33
N GLU A 66 3.74 8.38 -1.82
CA GLU A 66 3.75 8.90 -0.45
C GLU A 66 3.86 7.76 0.57
N TYR A 67 3.20 6.64 0.31
CA TYR A 67 3.28 5.44 1.18
C TYR A 67 4.54 4.60 0.97
N GLY A 68 5.37 4.86 -0.03
CA GLY A 68 6.57 4.08 -0.28
C GLY A 68 6.31 2.87 -1.18
N PHE A 69 5.83 3.13 -2.38
CA PHE A 69 5.62 2.15 -3.44
C PHE A 69 6.95 1.64 -4.03
N SER A 70 7.02 0.34 -4.29
CA SER A 70 8.15 -0.31 -4.96
C SER A 70 7.79 -0.74 -6.39
N THR A 71 6.88 -1.68 -6.53
CA THR A 71 6.47 -2.22 -7.84
C THR A 71 5.03 -2.72 -7.81
N VAL A 72 4.38 -2.77 -8.98
CA VAL A 72 3.10 -3.45 -9.16
C VAL A 72 3.17 -4.40 -10.34
N SER A 73 2.62 -5.60 -10.16
CA SER A 73 2.35 -6.55 -11.24
C SER A 73 0.86 -6.59 -11.52
N VAL A 74 0.50 -6.44 -12.79
CA VAL A 74 -0.87 -6.47 -13.28
C VAL A 74 -1.05 -7.64 -14.23
N THR A 75 -1.95 -8.55 -13.90
CA THR A 75 -2.24 -9.75 -14.70
C THR A 75 -3.75 -9.91 -14.88
N GLU A 76 -4.18 -10.21 -16.09
CA GLU A 76 -5.55 -10.62 -16.36
C GLU A 76 -5.64 -12.16 -16.31
N ILE A 77 -6.65 -12.68 -15.62
CA ILE A 77 -6.88 -14.10 -15.43
C ILE A 77 -8.28 -14.43 -15.95
N GLU A 78 -8.38 -15.38 -16.86
CA GLU A 78 -9.66 -16.02 -17.23
C GLU A 78 -9.76 -17.34 -16.46
N TYR A 79 -10.74 -17.46 -15.59
CA TYR A 79 -10.93 -18.62 -14.74
C TYR A 79 -12.42 -18.89 -14.46
N LEU A 80 -12.88 -20.15 -14.55
CA LEU A 80 -14.28 -20.54 -14.31
C LEU A 80 -15.30 -19.64 -15.04
N GLN A 81 -15.03 -19.33 -16.33
CA GLN A 81 -15.83 -18.46 -17.20
C GLN A 81 -15.85 -16.97 -16.79
N GLY A 82 -15.15 -16.57 -15.72
CA GLY A 82 -14.98 -15.20 -15.30
C GLY A 82 -13.67 -14.57 -15.78
N LYS A 83 -13.62 -13.24 -15.75
CA LYS A 83 -12.43 -12.46 -16.01
C LYS A 83 -12.06 -11.67 -14.78
N TYR A 84 -10.78 -11.73 -14.40
CA TYR A 84 -10.26 -11.11 -13.19
C TYR A 84 -9.01 -10.31 -13.55
N LYS A 85 -8.94 -9.07 -13.06
CA LYS A 85 -7.71 -8.29 -13.09
C LYS A 85 -7.08 -8.35 -11.69
N THR A 86 -5.88 -8.90 -11.60
CA THR A 86 -5.09 -8.90 -10.37
C THR A 86 -4.05 -7.80 -10.44
N GLU A 87 -4.00 -6.99 -9.40
CA GLU A 87 -3.02 -5.95 -9.17
C GLU A 87 -2.33 -6.26 -7.85
N ILE A 88 -1.03 -6.55 -7.91
CA ILE A 88 -0.24 -6.91 -6.73
C ILE A 88 0.80 -5.83 -6.53
N TYR A 89 0.59 -4.99 -5.53
CA TYR A 89 1.48 -3.89 -5.17
C TYR A 89 2.44 -4.36 -4.08
N LYS A 90 3.75 -4.29 -4.34
CA LYS A 90 4.79 -4.44 -3.31
C LYS A 90 5.13 -3.04 -2.81
N MET A 91 4.97 -2.86 -1.52
CA MET A 91 5.31 -1.64 -0.80
C MET A 91 6.64 -1.84 -0.06
N ASN A 92 7.18 -0.78 0.54
CA ASN A 92 8.45 -0.87 1.28
C ASN A 92 8.33 -1.68 2.59
N GLY A 93 7.11 -1.86 3.09
CA GLY A 93 6.86 -2.66 4.29
C GLY A 93 5.37 -2.89 4.56
N PRO A 94 5.06 -3.61 5.65
CA PRO A 94 3.68 -3.95 6.02
C PRO A 94 2.82 -2.72 6.38
N GLU A 95 3.40 -1.70 7.00
CA GLU A 95 2.69 -0.44 7.32
C GLU A 95 2.26 0.29 6.04
N GLU A 96 3.14 0.35 5.05
CA GLU A 96 2.89 0.97 3.77
C GLU A 96 1.79 0.25 2.99
N ALA A 97 1.85 -1.08 2.97
CA ALA A 97 0.83 -1.92 2.34
C ALA A 97 -0.53 -1.76 3.02
N PHE A 98 -0.55 -1.80 4.36
CA PHE A 98 -1.77 -1.57 5.12
C PHE A 98 -2.29 -0.14 4.94
N GLY A 99 -1.44 0.85 4.86
CA GLY A 99 -1.82 2.23 4.60
C GLY A 99 -2.64 2.34 3.32
N ILE A 100 -2.14 1.83 2.19
CA ILE A 100 -2.87 1.79 0.92
C ILE A 100 -4.17 0.99 1.05
N PHE A 101 -4.12 -0.21 1.65
CA PHE A 101 -5.32 -1.01 1.90
C PHE A 101 -6.37 -0.21 2.69
N SER A 102 -5.97 0.45 3.76
CA SER A 102 -6.86 1.13 4.70
C SER A 102 -7.60 2.32 4.07
N VAL A 103 -6.95 3.07 3.17
CA VAL A 103 -7.56 4.20 2.46
C VAL A 103 -8.30 3.76 1.19
N SER A 104 -8.04 2.55 0.68
CA SER A 104 -8.69 2.01 -0.53
C SER A 104 -9.93 1.17 -0.21
N LYS A 105 -10.04 0.62 1.01
CA LYS A 105 -11.20 -0.20 1.38
C LYS A 105 -12.48 0.65 1.48
N TYR A 106 -13.54 0.15 0.86
CA TYR A 106 -14.82 0.86 0.90
C TYR A 106 -15.99 -0.13 0.90
N ARG A 107 -16.91 0.01 1.85
CA ARG A 107 -18.15 -0.78 1.96
C ARG A 107 -17.93 -2.28 1.81
N CYS A 108 -17.05 -2.84 2.62
CA CYS A 108 -16.81 -4.27 2.63
C CYS A 108 -18.11 -5.04 2.97
N LEU A 109 -18.47 -6.01 2.15
CA LEU A 109 -19.59 -6.92 2.41
C LEU A 109 -19.19 -7.94 3.47
N ASP A 110 -17.97 -8.44 3.38
CA ASP A 110 -17.35 -9.32 4.37
C ASP A 110 -15.81 -9.24 4.28
N MET A 111 -15.16 -9.97 5.17
CA MET A 111 -13.71 -10.07 5.25
C MET A 111 -13.31 -11.55 5.27
N PRO A 112 -13.06 -12.16 4.09
CA PRO A 112 -12.62 -13.55 4.01
C PRO A 112 -11.33 -13.77 4.81
N ALA A 113 -11.22 -14.92 5.50
CA ALA A 113 -10.06 -15.27 6.33
C ALA A 113 -8.86 -15.71 5.48
N LEU A 114 -8.33 -14.82 4.66
CA LEU A 114 -7.16 -15.03 3.80
C LEU A 114 -5.89 -14.38 4.37
N ALA A 115 -6.06 -13.33 5.16
CA ALA A 115 -5.06 -12.57 5.88
C ALA A 115 -5.74 -11.81 7.01
N GLU A 116 -4.96 -11.15 7.87
CA GLU A 116 -5.50 -10.29 8.95
C GLU A 116 -6.38 -9.18 8.37
N PHE A 117 -5.98 -8.58 7.25
CA PHE A 117 -6.71 -7.47 6.64
C PHE A 117 -7.20 -7.84 5.23
N THR A 118 -8.50 -8.01 5.12
CA THR A 118 -9.18 -8.29 3.85
C THR A 118 -10.45 -7.46 3.75
N CYS A 119 -10.87 -7.19 2.52
CA CYS A 119 -12.14 -6.51 2.25
C CYS A 119 -12.71 -7.06 0.95
N ARG A 120 -13.90 -7.64 1.00
CA ARG A 120 -14.61 -8.06 -0.20
C ARG A 120 -15.82 -7.17 -0.44
N THR A 121 -15.89 -6.63 -1.65
CA THR A 121 -17.08 -5.97 -2.19
C THR A 121 -17.73 -6.86 -3.27
N LYS A 122 -18.76 -6.39 -3.92
CA LYS A 122 -19.39 -7.09 -5.04
C LYS A 122 -18.40 -7.34 -6.20
N TYR A 123 -17.54 -6.37 -6.51
CA TYR A 123 -16.69 -6.38 -7.69
C TYR A 123 -15.19 -6.52 -7.41
N GLN A 124 -14.80 -6.51 -6.13
CA GLN A 124 -13.39 -6.46 -5.77
C GLN A 124 -13.13 -7.23 -4.48
N LEU A 125 -12.03 -7.97 -4.46
CA LEU A 125 -11.42 -8.50 -3.26
C LEU A 125 -10.09 -7.78 -3.04
N GLN A 126 -9.90 -7.23 -1.84
CA GLN A 126 -8.66 -6.60 -1.40
C GLN A 126 -8.05 -7.41 -0.27
N ILE A 127 -6.73 -7.58 -0.31
CA ILE A 127 -5.96 -8.31 0.70
C ILE A 127 -4.72 -7.47 1.03
N CYS A 128 -4.41 -7.33 2.32
CA CYS A 128 -3.13 -6.80 2.78
C CYS A 128 -2.44 -7.88 3.61
N LYS A 129 -1.25 -8.30 3.18
CA LYS A 129 -0.43 -9.29 3.89
C LYS A 129 1.05 -8.98 3.69
N GLY A 130 1.80 -8.88 4.80
CA GLY A 130 3.19 -8.42 4.74
C GLY A 130 3.32 -7.12 3.96
N PRO A 131 4.32 -6.95 3.09
CA PRO A 131 4.52 -5.75 2.28
C PRO A 131 3.63 -5.68 1.04
N TYR A 132 2.62 -6.54 0.91
CA TYR A 132 1.78 -6.62 -0.28
C TYR A 132 0.36 -6.11 -0.05
N TYR A 133 -0.08 -5.21 -0.92
CA TYR A 133 -1.48 -4.88 -1.15
C TYR A 133 -1.94 -5.52 -2.45
N ILE A 134 -2.97 -6.35 -2.38
CA ILE A 134 -3.51 -7.10 -3.52
C ILE A 134 -4.93 -6.64 -3.80
N SER A 135 -5.23 -6.33 -5.06
CA SER A 135 -6.55 -6.00 -5.58
C SER A 135 -6.94 -7.01 -6.67
N ILE A 136 -8.05 -7.71 -6.48
CA ILE A 136 -8.61 -8.64 -7.46
C ILE A 136 -9.98 -8.12 -7.87
N ILE A 137 -10.07 -7.62 -9.10
CA ILE A 137 -11.28 -7.03 -9.67
C ILE A 137 -11.94 -8.07 -10.57
N ASN A 138 -13.22 -8.32 -10.37
CA ASN A 138 -14.03 -9.21 -11.20
C ASN A 138 -14.98 -8.45 -12.12
N GLY A 139 -15.38 -9.06 -13.23
CA GLY A 139 -16.12 -8.38 -14.30
C GLY A 139 -17.60 -8.17 -14.04
N THR A 140 -18.28 -9.09 -13.33
CA THR A 140 -19.75 -9.09 -13.25
C THR A 140 -20.31 -8.90 -11.86
N GLY A 141 -19.51 -9.14 -10.81
CA GLY A 141 -19.96 -9.12 -9.42
C GLY A 141 -20.94 -10.26 -9.10
N SER A 142 -20.93 -11.34 -9.86
CA SER A 142 -21.74 -12.53 -9.61
C SER A 142 -21.22 -13.30 -8.40
N LYS A 143 -22.05 -14.19 -7.85
CA LYS A 143 -21.63 -15.08 -6.76
C LYS A 143 -20.46 -15.99 -7.20
N SER A 144 -20.47 -16.49 -8.43
CA SER A 144 -19.39 -17.29 -9.00
C SER A 144 -18.09 -16.50 -9.11
N ASP A 145 -18.15 -15.24 -9.60
CA ASP A 145 -16.96 -14.37 -9.67
C ASP A 145 -16.39 -14.08 -8.28
N SER A 146 -17.28 -13.85 -7.31
CA SER A 146 -16.86 -13.63 -5.93
C SER A 146 -16.13 -14.83 -5.34
N ILE A 147 -16.64 -16.06 -5.57
CA ILE A 147 -15.99 -17.31 -5.12
C ILE A 147 -14.63 -17.48 -5.81
N ALA A 148 -14.57 -17.28 -7.12
CA ALA A 148 -13.32 -17.40 -7.87
C ALA A 148 -12.29 -16.34 -7.44
N SER A 149 -12.71 -15.09 -7.18
CA SER A 149 -11.83 -14.06 -6.61
C SER A 149 -11.22 -14.50 -5.28
N VAL A 150 -12.00 -15.12 -4.39
CA VAL A 150 -11.51 -15.66 -3.10
C VAL A 150 -10.53 -16.80 -3.34
N THR A 151 -10.78 -17.70 -4.32
CA THR A 151 -9.85 -18.77 -4.67
C THR A 151 -8.51 -18.22 -5.17
N ILE A 152 -8.53 -17.24 -6.09
CA ILE A 152 -7.31 -16.56 -6.58
C ILE A 152 -6.59 -15.87 -5.42
N GLY A 153 -7.34 -15.16 -4.57
CA GLY A 153 -6.81 -14.44 -3.41
C GLY A 153 -6.14 -15.39 -2.41
N LYS A 154 -6.72 -16.57 -2.18
CA LYS A 154 -6.13 -17.58 -1.31
C LYS A 154 -4.78 -18.05 -1.83
N VAL A 155 -4.69 -18.37 -3.11
CA VAL A 155 -3.42 -18.79 -3.75
C VAL A 155 -2.35 -17.72 -3.55
N LEU A 156 -2.68 -16.45 -3.79
CA LEU A 156 -1.73 -15.34 -3.62
C LEU A 156 -1.32 -15.17 -2.15
N ALA A 157 -2.27 -15.16 -1.23
CA ALA A 157 -2.02 -14.99 0.20
C ALA A 157 -1.17 -16.15 0.78
N ASP A 158 -1.39 -17.38 0.33
CA ASP A 158 -0.62 -18.56 0.77
C ASP A 158 0.86 -18.50 0.30
N LYS A 159 1.17 -17.75 -0.74
CA LYS A 159 2.55 -17.55 -1.23
C LYS A 159 3.33 -16.48 -0.46
N ILE A 160 2.65 -15.59 0.25
CA ILE A 160 3.30 -14.54 1.06
C ILE A 160 3.68 -15.15 2.41
N ARG A 161 4.98 -15.11 2.73
CA ARG A 161 5.55 -15.66 3.98
C ARG A 161 5.90 -14.59 5.01
N ASP A 162 5.80 -13.31 4.61
CA ASP A 162 6.08 -12.19 5.48
C ASP A 162 5.09 -12.14 6.64
N GLU A 163 5.54 -11.59 7.77
CA GLU A 163 4.71 -11.36 8.94
C GLU A 163 3.61 -10.35 8.66
N GLU A 164 2.45 -10.58 9.24
CA GLU A 164 1.32 -9.65 9.16
C GLU A 164 1.55 -8.46 10.09
N LEU A 165 1.00 -7.31 9.73
CA LEU A 165 1.11 -6.09 10.53
C LEU A 165 0.30 -6.20 11.82
N ASP A 166 0.94 -5.94 12.95
CA ASP A 166 0.28 -5.75 14.25
C ASP A 166 0.21 -4.26 14.61
N LEU A 167 -1.00 -3.73 14.65
CA LEU A 167 -1.27 -2.33 15.01
C LEU A 167 -1.55 -2.12 16.51
N THR A 168 -1.54 -3.16 17.32
CA THR A 168 -1.84 -3.03 18.76
C THR A 168 -0.87 -2.12 19.49
N GLY A 169 0.40 -2.09 19.06
CA GLY A 169 1.41 -1.19 19.58
C GLY A 169 1.16 0.30 19.29
N TYR A 170 0.38 0.60 18.25
CA TYR A 170 -0.07 1.97 17.97
C TYR A 170 -1.25 2.39 18.84
N LEU A 171 -2.11 1.46 19.22
CA LEU A 171 -3.41 1.70 19.80
C LEU A 171 -3.59 0.91 21.11
N PRO A 172 -2.78 1.17 22.15
CA PRO A 172 -2.90 0.46 23.43
C PRO A 172 -4.31 0.64 24.00
N GLY A 173 -4.89 -0.47 24.46
CA GLY A 173 -6.24 -0.50 25.05
C GLY A 173 -7.40 -0.45 24.05
N VAL A 174 -7.15 -0.32 22.75
CA VAL A 174 -8.20 -0.45 21.72
C VAL A 174 -8.38 -1.93 21.36
N PRO A 175 -9.62 -2.46 21.37
CA PRO A 175 -9.87 -3.87 21.02
C PRO A 175 -9.38 -4.18 19.58
N ARG A 176 -8.73 -5.34 19.41
CA ARG A 176 -8.17 -5.78 18.11
C ARG A 176 -9.21 -5.77 16.98
N GLU A 177 -10.42 -6.20 17.24
CA GLU A 177 -11.51 -6.18 16.26
C GLU A 177 -11.87 -4.76 15.80
N VAL A 178 -11.83 -3.78 16.69
CA VAL A 178 -12.05 -2.37 16.34
C VAL A 178 -10.91 -1.85 15.49
N ILE A 179 -9.67 -2.18 15.83
CA ILE A 179 -8.48 -1.84 15.04
C ILE A 179 -8.64 -2.41 13.63
N LYS A 180 -8.91 -3.70 13.52
CA LYS A 180 -9.07 -4.40 12.25
C LYS A 180 -10.14 -3.78 11.34
N LEU A 181 -11.28 -3.45 11.91
CA LEU A 181 -12.42 -2.94 11.15
C LEU A 181 -12.30 -1.47 10.79
N LYS A 182 -11.80 -0.64 11.70
CA LYS A 182 -12.00 0.82 11.67
C LYS A 182 -10.70 1.63 11.53
N SER A 183 -9.52 1.00 11.63
CA SER A 183 -8.29 1.75 11.51
C SER A 183 -7.99 2.18 10.08
N ILE A 184 -7.41 3.37 10.00
CA ILE A 184 -6.83 3.98 8.81
C ILE A 184 -5.40 4.34 9.18
N LEU A 185 -4.43 4.00 8.35
CA LEU A 185 -3.04 4.41 8.51
C LEU A 185 -2.71 5.45 7.44
N ALA A 186 -2.28 6.62 7.87
CA ALA A 186 -1.86 7.73 7.01
C ALA A 186 -0.37 8.07 7.23
N LYS A 187 0.39 8.21 6.15
CA LYS A 187 1.83 8.54 6.18
C LYS A 187 2.15 9.95 5.68
N GLY A 188 1.16 10.77 5.45
CA GLY A 188 1.36 12.13 4.97
C GLY A 188 0.05 12.78 4.59
N LYS A 189 0.14 13.89 3.84
CA LYS A 189 -1.02 14.70 3.48
C LYS A 189 -2.04 13.92 2.65
N LEU A 190 -1.59 13.19 1.62
CA LEU A 190 -2.50 12.44 0.74
C LEU A 190 -3.17 11.30 1.48
N GLY A 191 -2.46 10.64 2.40
CA GLY A 191 -3.03 9.63 3.27
C GLY A 191 -4.15 10.17 4.15
N ILE A 192 -3.98 11.36 4.75
CA ILE A 192 -5.03 12.04 5.52
C ILE A 192 -6.20 12.44 4.63
N MET A 193 -5.95 13.08 3.49
CA MET A 193 -7.00 13.52 2.58
C MET A 193 -7.88 12.37 2.07
N ASN A 194 -7.29 11.21 1.82
CA ASN A 194 -8.02 10.03 1.32
C ASN A 194 -8.65 9.18 2.44
N GLY A 195 -8.00 9.07 3.59
CA GLY A 195 -8.43 8.19 4.68
C GLY A 195 -9.25 8.89 5.77
N SER A 196 -8.91 10.13 6.09
CA SER A 196 -9.52 10.88 7.19
C SER A 196 -9.53 12.39 6.94
N PRO A 197 -10.25 12.86 5.88
CA PRO A 197 -10.22 14.27 5.46
C PRO A 197 -10.64 15.24 6.56
N ASP A 198 -11.51 14.83 7.48
CA ASP A 198 -11.92 15.65 8.64
C ASP A 198 -10.75 16.07 9.55
N HIS A 199 -9.59 15.37 9.41
CA HIS A 199 -8.39 15.67 10.21
C HIS A 199 -7.29 16.36 9.37
N GLU A 200 -7.59 16.89 8.18
CA GLU A 200 -6.57 17.56 7.34
C GLU A 200 -5.94 18.77 8.08
N ASP A 201 -6.75 19.61 8.68
CA ASP A 201 -6.26 20.78 9.43
C ASP A 201 -5.46 20.38 10.67
N PHE A 202 -5.76 19.22 11.27
CA PHE A 202 -5.04 18.70 12.43
C PHE A 202 -3.57 18.37 12.12
N PHE A 203 -3.27 17.97 10.88
CA PHE A 203 -1.91 17.68 10.41
C PHE A 203 -1.32 18.76 9.48
N LYS A 204 -1.95 19.92 9.39
CA LYS A 204 -1.57 20.97 8.44
C LYS A 204 -0.12 21.40 8.58
N GLY A 205 0.64 21.26 7.51
CA GLY A 205 2.05 21.65 7.47
C GLY A 205 3.01 20.72 8.23
N ILE A 206 2.51 19.62 8.79
CA ILE A 206 3.33 18.57 9.40
C ILE A 206 3.73 17.56 8.33
N ALA A 207 4.98 17.11 8.39
CA ALA A 207 5.52 16.03 7.56
C ALA A 207 6.31 15.04 8.44
N GLY A 208 6.62 13.85 7.90
CA GLY A 208 7.42 12.86 8.61
C GLY A 208 6.69 12.27 9.81
N TYR A 209 5.48 11.78 9.59
CA TYR A 209 4.69 11.06 10.59
C TYR A 209 4.01 9.82 9.99
N THR A 210 3.67 8.89 10.86
CA THR A 210 2.69 7.82 10.62
C THR A 210 1.57 8.00 11.64
N ALA A 211 0.33 8.17 11.17
CA ALA A 211 -0.85 8.28 12.02
C ALA A 211 -1.77 7.07 11.81
N VAL A 212 -2.15 6.40 12.91
CA VAL A 212 -3.20 5.38 12.90
C VAL A 212 -4.44 5.98 13.55
N ILE A 213 -5.52 6.09 12.79
CA ILE A 213 -6.76 6.75 13.17
C ILE A 213 -7.87 5.70 13.25
N VAL A 214 -8.54 5.64 14.39
CA VAL A 214 -9.71 4.79 14.61
C VAL A 214 -10.92 5.67 14.85
N LYS A 215 -11.90 5.58 13.94
CA LYS A 215 -13.19 6.26 14.08
C LYS A 215 -14.21 5.29 14.72
N SER A 216 -14.52 5.50 15.99
CA SER A 216 -15.55 4.77 16.74
C SER A 216 -16.55 5.75 17.36
N GLU A 217 -17.02 5.53 18.57
CA GLU A 217 -17.80 6.53 19.33
C GLU A 217 -16.97 7.77 19.63
N LYS A 218 -15.67 7.59 19.81
CA LYS A 218 -14.68 8.66 19.91
C LYS A 218 -13.57 8.37 18.90
N THR A 219 -13.04 9.42 18.28
CA THR A 219 -11.88 9.27 17.41
C THR A 219 -10.63 9.14 18.26
N ILE A 220 -9.83 8.10 17.98
CA ILE A 220 -8.52 7.90 18.59
C ILE A 220 -7.48 8.04 17.49
N ILE A 221 -6.49 8.90 17.72
CA ILE A 221 -5.36 9.12 16.79
C ILE A 221 -4.08 8.74 17.51
N SER A 222 -3.37 7.75 16.98
CA SER A 222 -2.01 7.45 17.38
C SER A 222 -1.08 8.01 16.33
N VAL A 223 -0.15 8.88 16.71
CA VAL A 223 0.78 9.51 15.77
C VAL A 223 2.22 9.33 16.22
N LYS A 224 3.02 8.72 15.34
CA LYS A 224 4.46 8.51 15.52
C LYS A 224 5.21 9.39 14.54
N PHE A 225 6.15 10.19 15.05
CA PHE A 225 6.97 11.08 14.25
C PHE A 225 8.33 10.44 13.94
N VAL A 226 8.84 10.68 12.74
CA VAL A 226 10.14 10.11 12.29
C VAL A 226 11.34 10.74 12.99
N ASN A 227 11.18 11.96 13.54
CA ASN A 227 12.25 12.69 14.27
C ASN A 227 11.66 13.76 15.19
N ASP A 228 12.52 14.30 16.07
CA ASP A 228 12.18 15.32 17.04
C ASP A 228 11.68 16.62 16.38
N SER A 229 12.21 17.00 15.22
CA SER A 229 11.80 18.22 14.52
C SER A 229 10.33 18.16 14.09
N SER A 230 9.89 17.01 13.54
CA SER A 230 8.49 16.79 13.16
C SER A 230 7.59 16.75 14.40
N TYR A 231 8.06 16.15 15.49
CA TYR A 231 7.37 16.11 16.77
C TYR A 231 7.17 17.51 17.36
N GLN A 232 8.24 18.30 17.49
CA GLN A 232 8.16 19.68 18.02
C GLN A 232 7.24 20.56 17.17
N LYS A 233 7.33 20.44 15.84
CA LYS A 233 6.44 21.20 14.95
C LYS A 233 4.96 20.85 15.16
N PHE A 234 4.65 19.60 15.48
CA PHE A 234 3.30 19.18 15.83
C PHE A 234 2.88 19.79 17.19
N LEU A 235 3.74 19.76 18.19
CA LEU A 235 3.47 20.38 19.49
C LEU A 235 3.19 21.88 19.35
N ASP A 236 4.01 22.59 18.57
CA ASP A 236 3.87 24.03 18.33
C ASP A 236 2.54 24.36 17.63
N LEU A 237 2.18 23.56 16.59
CA LEU A 237 0.91 23.73 15.88
C LEU A 237 -0.29 23.66 16.84
N HIS A 238 -0.25 22.72 17.78
CA HIS A 238 -1.33 22.49 18.75
C HIS A 238 -1.15 23.24 20.07
N LYS A 239 -0.11 24.08 20.18
CA LYS A 239 0.23 24.83 21.41
C LYS A 239 0.41 23.91 22.63
N LEU A 240 0.95 22.71 22.41
CA LEU A 240 1.23 21.74 23.44
C LEU A 240 2.65 21.91 23.97
N LYS A 241 2.86 21.56 25.25
CA LYS A 241 4.18 21.45 25.84
C LYS A 241 4.42 20.03 26.27
N ASP A 242 5.58 19.46 25.92
CA ASP A 242 5.92 18.08 26.22
C ASP A 242 5.79 17.73 27.71
N GLU A 243 6.13 18.69 28.59
CA GLU A 243 6.06 18.55 30.05
C GLU A 243 4.60 18.50 30.60
N THR A 244 3.62 18.97 29.86
CA THR A 244 2.23 19.09 30.31
C THR A 244 1.23 18.26 29.49
N ILE A 245 1.70 17.51 28.52
CA ILE A 245 0.86 16.71 27.60
C ILE A 245 -0.08 15.79 28.36
N GLU A 246 0.40 15.15 29.44
CA GLU A 246 -0.38 14.17 30.20
C GLU A 246 -1.40 14.79 31.17
N ALA A 247 -1.25 16.08 31.48
CA ALA A 247 -2.13 16.79 32.42
C ALA A 247 -3.57 16.94 31.90
N ASP A 248 -3.79 16.91 30.59
CA ASP A 248 -5.08 17.07 29.93
C ASP A 248 -5.91 15.76 29.89
N GLY A 249 -5.26 14.58 30.08
CA GLY A 249 -5.90 13.25 29.99
C GLY A 249 -6.41 12.87 28.60
N ARG A 250 -6.34 13.78 27.62
CA ARG A 250 -6.72 13.56 26.22
C ARG A 250 -5.55 13.12 25.36
N ILE A 251 -4.34 13.51 25.74
CA ILE A 251 -3.11 13.18 25.03
C ILE A 251 -2.21 12.41 25.98
N GLU A 252 -1.71 11.28 25.50
CA GLU A 252 -0.81 10.38 26.21
C GLU A 252 0.46 10.20 25.39
N LYS A 253 1.63 10.32 26.01
CA LYS A 253 2.91 10.02 25.39
C LYS A 253 3.21 8.55 25.57
N ILE A 254 3.05 7.75 24.48
CA ILE A 254 3.27 6.29 24.54
C ILE A 254 4.76 5.98 24.50
N ALA A 255 5.54 6.74 23.72
CA ALA A 255 6.99 6.61 23.59
C ALA A 255 7.61 7.93 23.13
N ALA A 256 8.95 7.97 22.97
CA ALA A 256 9.61 9.10 22.33
C ALA A 256 8.98 9.34 20.94
N ASN A 257 8.61 10.58 20.66
CA ASN A 257 7.99 10.98 19.38
C ASN A 257 6.72 10.18 19.00
N HIS A 258 5.98 9.64 19.99
CA HIS A 258 4.76 8.88 19.77
C HIS A 258 3.65 9.27 20.75
N LEU A 259 2.56 9.82 20.21
CA LEU A 259 1.41 10.33 20.96
C LEU A 259 0.15 9.49 20.66
N LEU A 260 -0.66 9.26 21.70
CA LEU A 260 -2.03 8.79 21.59
C LEU A 260 -2.97 9.93 21.96
N ILE A 261 -3.90 10.26 21.08
CA ILE A 261 -4.81 11.39 21.21
C ILE A 261 -6.23 10.88 21.17
N LYS A 262 -7.00 11.20 22.21
CA LYS A 262 -8.42 10.89 22.33
C LYS A 262 -9.21 12.14 22.03
N MET A 263 -9.81 12.22 20.84
CA MET A 263 -10.63 13.35 20.44
C MET A 263 -11.96 13.33 21.23
N THR A 264 -12.33 14.45 21.78
CA THR A 264 -13.69 14.69 22.28
C THR A 264 -14.48 15.34 21.17
N ASP A 265 -15.63 14.79 20.82
CA ASP A 265 -16.60 15.42 19.90
C ASP A 265 -17.04 16.78 20.40
#